data_b887d1efe291f6e7e75904c89919e6eb
#
_entry.id   b887d1efe291f6e7e75904c89919e6eb
#
_cell.length_a   1.000
_cell.length_b   1.000
_cell.length_c   1.000
_cell.angle_alpha   90.00
_cell.angle_beta   90.00
_cell.angle_gamma   90.00
#
_symmetry.space_group_name_H-M   'P 1'
#
loop_
_entity.id
_entity.type
_entity.pdbx_description
1 polymer ?
#
loop_
_entity_poly.entity_id
_entity_poly.type
_entity_poly.pdbx_seq_one_letter_code
_entity_poly.pdbx_strand_id
1 'polypeptide(L)'
;FGGKIYNAIERLMVAKLALVLGYLGFVAVVFVSRDTWWEILSGMVRFGSLPPGDFNWATLAAFAAVAGAGGLTNSAFSNYARDKGWGMGSQVGALPSAIGGRTIKLSHSGKVFELSPESIRRWTGWLAHIRRDQLLLWAPGCLLGMALPSMFSYQYIRGVTKVEGNAVAAMTAQAVAEQHGQIFWFLTLLCGFLIMAPTQVSQLDTICRRWTDVLWTGWGRLRGLGGNQVKYVYYIMLVLYAAWGLVALKLTPNPLVLAISSGVLMNFALGFSALHTLYVSLALLPKPLRPPWFMRAGLVACATFYIGISVIALNQQWPKVVAWLRG
;
A
#
# COMPACT_ATOMS: atom_id res chain seq x y z
N PHE A 1 4.66 23.74 11.69
CA PHE A 1 4.34 22.31 12.01
C PHE A 1 3.35 22.17 13.17
N GLY A 2 2.38 23.02 13.35
CA GLY A 2 1.29 22.88 14.33
C GLY A 2 0.00 22.49 13.60
N GLY A 3 -0.33 21.19 13.50
CA GLY A 3 -1.53 20.78 12.81
C GLY A 3 -1.78 19.28 12.91
N LYS A 4 -2.69 18.76 12.10
CA LYS A 4 -2.92 17.31 11.99
C LYS A 4 -1.71 16.66 11.33
N ILE A 5 -1.25 15.51 11.83
CA ILE A 5 -0.19 14.69 11.22
C ILE A 5 -0.51 14.42 9.75
N TYR A 6 -1.79 14.20 9.45
CA TYR A 6 -2.32 14.00 8.11
C TYR A 6 -1.88 15.08 7.11
N ASN A 7 -1.97 16.37 7.45
CA ASN A 7 -1.67 17.47 6.53
C ASN A 7 -0.19 17.50 6.12
N ALA A 8 0.73 17.14 7.03
CA ALA A 8 2.14 17.05 6.74
C ALA A 8 2.45 15.90 5.78
N ILE A 9 1.86 14.73 6.04
CA ILE A 9 1.99 13.55 5.18
C ILE A 9 1.38 13.81 3.80
N GLU A 10 0.19 14.42 3.72
CA GLU A 10 -0.47 14.75 2.45
C GLU A 10 0.43 15.63 1.56
N ARG A 11 0.98 16.71 2.11
CA ARG A 11 1.89 17.61 1.36
C ARG A 11 3.15 16.91 0.88
N LEU A 12 3.76 16.09 1.76
CA LEU A 12 4.94 15.31 1.41
C LEU A 12 4.64 14.33 0.27
N MET A 13 3.48 13.66 0.31
CA MET A 13 3.08 12.69 -0.72
C MET A 13 2.76 13.36 -2.05
N VAL A 14 2.13 14.53 -2.05
CA VAL A 14 1.85 15.29 -3.28
C VAL A 14 3.16 15.77 -3.93
N ALA A 15 4.08 16.33 -3.16
CA ALA A 15 5.38 16.78 -3.67
C ALA A 15 6.20 15.60 -4.22
N LYS A 16 6.26 14.49 -3.48
CA LYS A 16 6.88 13.24 -3.94
C LYS A 16 6.29 12.77 -5.27
N LEU A 17 4.96 12.70 -5.37
CA LEU A 17 4.28 12.20 -6.55
C LEU A 17 4.61 13.03 -7.79
N ALA A 18 4.59 14.37 -7.67
CA ALA A 18 4.93 15.27 -8.75
C ALA A 18 6.39 15.09 -9.23
N LEU A 19 7.34 14.99 -8.29
CA LEU A 19 8.75 14.79 -8.63
C LEU A 19 9.02 13.43 -9.27
N VAL A 20 8.47 12.36 -8.68
CA VAL A 20 8.69 10.99 -9.17
C VAL A 20 8.04 10.78 -10.53
N LEU A 21 6.76 11.12 -10.70
CA LEU A 21 6.08 10.98 -11.98
C LEU A 21 6.66 11.91 -13.05
N GLY A 22 7.08 13.12 -12.67
CA GLY A 22 7.76 14.04 -13.57
C GLY A 22 9.07 13.46 -14.10
N TYR A 23 9.92 12.93 -13.22
CA TYR A 23 11.17 12.29 -13.61
C TYR A 23 10.97 11.03 -14.45
N LEU A 24 10.16 10.09 -13.97
CA LEU A 24 9.88 8.85 -14.69
C LEU A 24 9.19 9.10 -16.03
N GLY A 25 8.26 10.05 -16.09
CA GLY A 25 7.61 10.46 -17.32
C GLY A 25 8.60 11.09 -18.32
N PHE A 26 9.49 11.97 -17.84
CA PHE A 26 10.56 12.54 -18.67
C PHE A 26 11.44 11.44 -19.25
N VAL A 27 11.96 10.52 -18.43
CA VAL A 27 12.80 9.43 -18.90
C VAL A 27 12.05 8.51 -19.87
N ALA A 28 10.79 8.18 -19.57
CA ALA A 28 9.99 7.32 -20.43
C ALA A 28 9.75 7.93 -21.82
N VAL A 29 9.56 9.25 -21.90
CA VAL A 29 9.31 9.94 -23.18
C VAL A 29 10.61 10.16 -23.96
N VAL A 30 11.70 10.50 -23.28
CA VAL A 30 12.95 10.93 -23.94
C VAL A 30 13.87 9.74 -24.25
N PHE A 31 13.95 8.75 -23.37
CA PHE A 31 14.99 7.71 -23.42
C PHE A 31 14.45 6.30 -23.71
N VAL A 32 13.16 6.03 -23.46
CA VAL A 32 12.61 4.69 -23.68
C VAL A 32 12.17 4.53 -25.14
N SER A 33 12.58 3.43 -25.76
CA SER A 33 12.24 3.11 -27.16
C SER A 33 10.73 2.86 -27.35
N ARG A 34 10.23 3.11 -28.58
CA ARG A 34 8.82 2.83 -28.94
C ARG A 34 8.47 1.34 -28.79
N ASP A 35 9.41 0.46 -29.05
CA ASP A 35 9.20 -1.00 -28.92
C ASP A 35 9.00 -1.38 -27.46
N THR A 36 9.77 -0.82 -26.54
CA THR A 36 9.60 -1.01 -25.09
C THR A 36 8.24 -0.48 -24.62
N TRP A 37 7.80 0.68 -25.11
CA TRP A 37 6.46 1.19 -24.85
C TRP A 37 5.38 0.20 -25.27
N TRP A 38 5.50 -0.31 -26.51
CA TRP A 38 4.52 -1.27 -27.05
C TRP A 38 4.52 -2.58 -26.27
N GLU A 39 5.67 -3.14 -25.94
CA GLU A 39 5.79 -4.39 -25.18
C GLU A 39 5.16 -4.27 -23.80
N ILE A 40 5.46 -3.20 -23.05
CA ILE A 40 4.92 -3.00 -21.70
C ILE A 40 3.40 -2.74 -21.75
N LEU A 41 2.94 -1.85 -22.60
CA LEU A 41 1.51 -1.53 -22.69
C LEU A 41 0.68 -2.70 -23.21
N SER A 42 1.17 -3.41 -24.23
CA SER A 42 0.51 -4.62 -24.73
C SER A 42 0.50 -5.73 -23.69
N GLY A 43 1.59 -5.87 -22.91
CA GLY A 43 1.68 -6.83 -21.80
C GLY A 43 0.63 -6.61 -20.73
N MET A 44 0.28 -5.37 -20.44
CA MET A 44 -0.76 -5.02 -19.45
C MET A 44 -2.16 -5.50 -19.81
N VAL A 45 -2.44 -5.74 -21.10
CA VAL A 45 -3.74 -6.22 -21.60
C VAL A 45 -3.73 -7.69 -22.00
N ARG A 46 -2.59 -8.37 -21.94
CA ARG A 46 -2.44 -9.81 -22.22
C ARG A 46 -2.74 -10.63 -20.96
N PHE A 47 -4.02 -10.76 -20.64
CA PHE A 47 -4.44 -11.54 -19.47
C PHE A 47 -4.14 -13.04 -19.64
N GLY A 48 -3.69 -13.69 -18.55
CA GLY A 48 -3.45 -15.12 -18.50
C GLY A 48 -2.12 -15.60 -19.09
N SER A 49 -1.29 -14.72 -19.63
CA SER A 49 0.06 -15.07 -20.06
C SER A 49 1.00 -15.15 -18.85
N LEU A 50 1.63 -16.30 -18.67
CA LEU A 50 2.68 -16.50 -17.67
C LEU A 50 4.05 -16.48 -18.34
N PRO A 51 5.12 -16.09 -17.62
CA PRO A 51 6.47 -16.20 -18.15
C PRO A 51 6.78 -17.65 -18.54
N PRO A 52 7.49 -17.90 -19.64
CA PRO A 52 7.88 -19.25 -20.04
C PRO A 52 8.91 -19.82 -19.06
N GLY A 53 8.85 -21.14 -18.82
CA GLY A 53 9.79 -21.86 -17.95
C GLY A 53 9.43 -21.81 -16.47
N ASP A 54 10.36 -22.29 -15.64
CA ASP A 54 10.21 -22.29 -14.19
C ASP A 54 10.47 -20.89 -13.64
N PHE A 55 9.41 -20.24 -13.21
CA PHE A 55 9.49 -18.92 -12.56
C PHE A 55 9.17 -18.97 -11.07
N ASN A 56 9.64 -17.98 -10.35
CA ASN A 56 9.46 -17.91 -8.91
C ASN A 56 8.07 -17.31 -8.56
N TRP A 57 7.15 -18.18 -8.13
CA TRP A 57 5.81 -17.78 -7.69
C TRP A 57 5.82 -16.79 -6.53
N ALA A 58 6.82 -16.86 -5.63
CA ALA A 58 6.93 -15.90 -4.53
C ALA A 58 7.23 -14.49 -5.03
N THR A 59 8.03 -14.35 -6.08
CA THR A 59 8.27 -13.06 -6.74
C THR A 59 6.99 -12.53 -7.40
N LEU A 60 6.25 -13.36 -8.11
CA LEU A 60 4.97 -12.97 -8.72
C LEU A 60 3.94 -12.58 -7.65
N ALA A 61 3.87 -13.35 -6.55
CA ALA A 61 3.03 -13.03 -5.41
C ALA A 61 3.41 -11.69 -4.77
N ALA A 62 4.71 -11.39 -4.65
CA ALA A 62 5.17 -10.11 -4.14
C ALA A 62 4.74 -8.95 -5.06
N PHE A 63 4.85 -9.08 -6.37
CA PHE A 63 4.34 -8.09 -7.32
C PHE A 63 2.82 -7.91 -7.20
N ALA A 64 2.06 -9.00 -7.11
CA ALA A 64 0.61 -8.93 -6.90
C ALA A 64 0.24 -8.19 -5.61
N ALA A 65 0.99 -8.40 -4.52
CA ALA A 65 0.75 -7.75 -3.24
C ALA A 65 0.96 -6.24 -3.26
N VAL A 66 1.96 -5.78 -4.03
CA VAL A 66 2.29 -4.34 -4.10
C VAL A 66 1.57 -3.62 -5.24
N ALA A 67 0.97 -4.37 -6.17
CA ALA A 67 0.15 -3.79 -7.23
C ALA A 67 -1.02 -2.99 -6.63
N GLY A 68 -1.11 -1.73 -6.99
CA GLY A 68 -2.09 -0.82 -6.41
C GLY A 68 -1.64 -0.24 -5.06
N ALA A 69 -2.38 -0.50 -3.99
CA ALA A 69 -2.14 0.16 -2.70
C ALA A 69 -1.25 -0.63 -1.72
N GLY A 70 -0.69 -1.75 -2.13
CA GLY A 70 0.20 -2.56 -1.30
C GLY A 70 -0.40 -3.04 0.03
N GLY A 71 -0.75 -4.31 0.11
CA GLY A 71 -1.21 -4.96 1.33
C GLY A 71 -2.43 -4.30 2.00
N LEU A 72 -2.42 -4.27 3.31
CA LEU A 72 -3.50 -3.68 4.12
C LEU A 72 -3.52 -2.14 4.12
N THR A 73 -2.71 -1.46 3.32
CA THR A 73 -2.68 0.01 3.25
C THR A 73 -4.04 0.60 2.86
N ASN A 74 -4.83 -0.13 2.07
CA ASN A 74 -6.20 0.25 1.73
C ASN A 74 -7.08 0.54 2.95
N SER A 75 -6.89 -0.15 4.06
CA SER A 75 -7.66 0.09 5.28
C SER A 75 -7.33 1.44 5.96
N ALA A 76 -6.18 2.06 5.61
CA ALA A 76 -5.83 3.39 6.09
C ALA A 76 -6.66 4.50 5.44
N PHE A 77 -7.23 4.27 4.26
CA PHE A 77 -8.07 5.28 3.60
C PHE A 77 -9.25 5.70 4.46
N SER A 78 -9.85 4.79 5.20
CA SER A 78 -10.91 5.12 6.16
C SER A 78 -10.42 6.03 7.28
N ASN A 79 -9.21 5.80 7.81
CA ASN A 79 -8.61 6.63 8.83
C ASN A 79 -8.24 8.01 8.28
N TYR A 80 -7.70 8.09 7.08
CA TYR A 80 -7.38 9.36 6.44
C TYR A 80 -8.63 10.15 6.06
N ALA A 81 -9.68 9.51 5.57
CA ALA A 81 -10.97 10.15 5.29
C ALA A 81 -11.58 10.71 6.58
N ARG A 82 -11.52 9.96 7.70
CA ARG A 82 -11.93 10.44 9.03
C ARG A 82 -11.14 11.66 9.45
N ASP A 83 -9.83 11.61 9.39
CA ASP A 83 -8.93 12.67 9.85
C ASP A 83 -9.03 13.94 8.99
N LYS A 84 -9.34 13.79 7.70
CA LYS A 84 -9.67 14.88 6.79
C LYS A 84 -11.02 15.51 7.07
N GLY A 85 -11.89 14.81 7.81
CA GLY A 85 -13.24 15.24 8.15
C GLY A 85 -14.28 14.95 7.06
N TRP A 86 -14.01 13.99 6.17
CA TRP A 86 -14.94 13.57 5.14
C TRP A 86 -16.07 12.69 5.70
N GLY A 87 -17.25 12.83 5.15
CA GLY A 87 -18.43 12.09 5.58
C GLY A 87 -18.67 12.21 7.11
N MET A 88 -18.82 11.09 7.79
CA MET A 88 -18.97 11.05 9.26
C MET A 88 -17.69 11.42 10.01
N GLY A 89 -16.55 11.53 9.34
CA GLY A 89 -15.27 11.91 9.96
C GLY A 89 -15.31 13.27 10.64
N SER A 90 -16.12 14.20 10.15
CA SER A 90 -16.35 15.51 10.79
C SER A 90 -16.97 15.42 12.18
N GLN A 91 -17.69 14.33 12.46
CA GLN A 91 -18.39 14.08 13.73
C GLN A 91 -17.56 13.26 14.74
N VAL A 92 -16.56 12.52 14.25
CA VAL A 92 -15.79 11.55 15.05
C VAL A 92 -14.47 12.13 15.57
N GLY A 93 -13.89 13.10 14.85
CA GLY A 93 -12.59 13.69 15.17
C GLY A 93 -11.41 12.96 14.58
N ALA A 94 -10.20 13.49 14.81
CA ALA A 94 -8.95 12.99 14.26
C ALA A 94 -7.92 12.75 15.36
N LEU A 95 -6.93 11.85 15.13
CA LEU A 95 -5.80 11.68 16.06
C LEU A 95 -4.98 12.99 16.14
N PRO A 96 -4.78 13.54 17.36
CA PRO A 96 -4.06 14.78 17.54
C PRO A 96 -2.56 14.60 17.22
N SER A 97 -1.91 15.67 16.78
CA SER A 97 -0.45 15.70 16.66
C SER A 97 0.20 15.61 18.06
N ALA A 98 1.47 15.16 18.09
CA ALA A 98 2.25 15.09 19.33
C ALA A 98 2.40 16.44 20.02
N ILE A 99 2.49 17.52 19.21
CA ILE A 99 2.68 18.90 19.66
C ILE A 99 1.55 19.76 19.12
N GLY A 100 0.77 20.39 20.00
CA GLY A 100 -0.20 21.44 19.63
C GLY A 100 -1.52 20.99 19.02
N GLY A 101 -1.96 19.74 19.23
CA GLY A 101 -3.26 19.24 18.76
C GLY A 101 -4.43 19.70 19.64
N ARG A 102 -5.59 20.03 19.00
CA ARG A 102 -6.85 20.25 19.72
C ARG A 102 -7.34 18.96 20.36
N THR A 103 -7.94 19.06 21.55
CA THR A 103 -8.63 17.95 22.23
C THR A 103 -9.79 17.47 21.38
N ILE A 104 -9.75 16.22 20.92
CA ILE A 104 -10.79 15.65 20.08
C ILE A 104 -11.43 14.49 20.83
N LYS A 105 -12.77 14.49 20.93
CA LYS A 105 -13.51 13.38 21.50
C LYS A 105 -13.54 12.23 20.49
N LEU A 106 -12.65 11.26 20.65
CA LEU A 106 -12.73 10.00 19.93
C LEU A 106 -13.78 9.09 20.57
N SER A 107 -14.52 8.33 19.78
CA SER A 107 -15.50 7.36 20.25
C SER A 107 -15.04 5.93 19.96
N HIS A 108 -15.27 5.02 20.93
CA HIS A 108 -14.99 3.58 20.76
C HIS A 108 -16.02 2.87 19.87
N SER A 109 -17.21 3.44 19.73
CA SER A 109 -18.30 2.83 18.97
C SER A 109 -18.64 3.66 17.75
N GLY A 110 -18.76 3.01 16.60
CA GLY A 110 -19.35 3.59 15.41
C GLY A 110 -20.87 3.72 15.57
N LYS A 111 -21.45 4.69 14.89
CA LYS A 111 -22.91 4.87 14.77
C LYS A 111 -23.29 4.83 13.31
N VAL A 112 -24.36 4.11 13.01
CA VAL A 112 -25.02 4.21 11.71
C VAL A 112 -25.97 5.41 11.76
N PHE A 113 -25.94 6.23 10.73
CA PHE A 113 -26.85 7.37 10.62
C PHE A 113 -28.30 6.91 10.41
N GLU A 114 -29.26 7.75 10.73
CA GLU A 114 -30.68 7.48 10.50
C GLU A 114 -30.95 7.34 8.99
N LEU A 115 -31.69 6.29 8.61
CA LEU A 115 -32.01 5.96 7.22
C LEU A 115 -33.15 6.85 6.67
N SER A 116 -32.92 8.16 6.65
CA SER A 116 -33.80 9.11 5.98
C SER A 116 -33.48 9.20 4.47
N PRO A 117 -34.41 9.64 3.62
CA PRO A 117 -34.16 9.87 2.19
C PRO A 117 -32.97 10.80 1.96
N GLU A 118 -32.80 11.81 2.79
CA GLU A 118 -31.69 12.75 2.70
C GLU A 118 -30.36 12.08 3.04
N SER A 119 -30.29 11.28 4.11
CA SER A 119 -29.10 10.54 4.51
C SER A 119 -28.67 9.53 3.43
N ILE A 120 -29.63 8.84 2.81
CA ILE A 120 -29.36 7.92 1.70
C ILE A 120 -28.82 8.68 0.48
N ARG A 121 -29.38 9.85 0.15
CA ARG A 121 -28.87 10.70 -0.93
C ARG A 121 -27.44 11.16 -0.66
N ARG A 122 -27.11 11.57 0.55
CA ARG A 122 -25.75 11.93 0.95
C ARG A 122 -24.78 10.73 0.85
N TRP A 123 -25.22 9.56 1.30
CA TRP A 123 -24.45 8.30 1.18
C TRP A 123 -24.15 7.96 -0.29
N THR A 124 -25.15 7.98 -1.16
CA THR A 124 -24.94 7.72 -2.59
C THR A 124 -24.04 8.75 -3.26
N GLY A 125 -24.11 10.02 -2.83
CA GLY A 125 -23.19 11.08 -3.25
C GLY A 125 -21.73 10.77 -2.85
N TRP A 126 -21.50 10.30 -1.63
CA TRP A 126 -20.17 9.86 -1.18
C TRP A 126 -19.68 8.64 -1.95
N LEU A 127 -20.52 7.66 -2.21
CA LEU A 127 -20.15 6.49 -3.04
C LEU A 127 -19.77 6.90 -4.47
N ALA A 128 -20.50 7.86 -5.05
CA ALA A 128 -20.19 8.39 -6.37
C ALA A 128 -18.83 9.13 -6.36
N HIS A 129 -18.54 9.91 -5.31
CA HIS A 129 -17.27 10.59 -5.14
C HIS A 129 -16.11 9.58 -5.02
N ILE A 130 -16.23 8.57 -4.15
CA ILE A 130 -15.23 7.51 -4.00
C ILE A 130 -15.01 6.76 -5.32
N ARG A 131 -16.09 6.45 -6.06
CA ARG A 131 -15.98 5.78 -7.36
C ARG A 131 -15.20 6.61 -8.37
N ARG A 132 -15.45 7.92 -8.45
CA ARG A 132 -14.68 8.83 -9.32
C ARG A 132 -13.23 8.87 -8.92
N ASP A 133 -12.93 9.00 -7.64
CA ASP A 133 -11.57 8.98 -7.11
C ASP A 133 -10.84 7.68 -7.48
N GLN A 134 -11.47 6.53 -7.27
CA GLN A 134 -10.88 5.22 -7.58
C GLN A 134 -10.66 5.01 -9.09
N LEU A 135 -11.59 5.40 -9.94
CA LEU A 135 -11.51 5.16 -11.38
C LEU A 135 -10.70 6.21 -12.14
N LEU A 136 -10.72 7.48 -11.71
CA LEU A 136 -10.07 8.57 -12.44
C LEU A 136 -8.70 8.97 -11.89
N LEU A 137 -8.41 8.68 -10.64
CA LEU A 137 -7.14 9.03 -10.00
C LEU A 137 -6.34 7.80 -9.62
N TRP A 138 -6.95 6.91 -8.82
CA TRP A 138 -6.20 5.80 -8.24
C TRP A 138 -5.85 4.73 -9.30
N ALA A 139 -6.78 4.27 -10.11
CA ALA A 139 -6.52 3.23 -11.11
C ALA A 139 -5.53 3.67 -12.19
N PRO A 140 -5.65 4.87 -12.81
CA PRO A 140 -4.62 5.36 -13.72
C PRO A 140 -3.28 5.59 -13.03
N GLY A 141 -3.28 6.09 -11.80
CA GLY A 141 -2.08 6.25 -10.99
C GLY A 141 -1.34 4.94 -10.74
N CYS A 142 -2.07 3.85 -10.46
CA CYS A 142 -1.51 2.51 -10.33
C CYS A 142 -0.90 2.01 -11.65
N LEU A 143 -1.61 2.18 -12.76
CA LEU A 143 -1.10 1.78 -14.07
C LEU A 143 0.18 2.52 -14.44
N LEU A 144 0.21 3.84 -14.28
CA LEU A 144 1.41 4.64 -14.51
C LEU A 144 2.54 4.29 -13.54
N GLY A 145 2.23 4.11 -12.27
CA GLY A 145 3.19 3.74 -11.23
C GLY A 145 3.82 2.36 -11.44
N MET A 146 3.15 1.46 -12.14
CA MET A 146 3.72 0.16 -12.57
C MET A 146 4.42 0.26 -13.92
N ALA A 147 3.79 0.91 -14.90
CA ALA A 147 4.30 0.97 -16.27
C ALA A 147 5.64 1.72 -16.36
N LEU A 148 5.74 2.93 -15.79
CA LEU A 148 6.92 3.77 -15.95
C LEU A 148 8.19 3.12 -15.37
N PRO A 149 8.22 2.62 -14.13
CA PRO A 149 9.40 1.91 -13.61
C PRO A 149 9.70 0.62 -14.37
N SER A 150 8.66 -0.09 -14.86
CA SER A 150 8.84 -1.32 -15.64
C SER A 150 9.46 -1.03 -17.00
N MET A 151 9.02 0.02 -17.70
CA MET A 151 9.62 0.47 -18.94
C MET A 151 11.10 0.82 -18.73
N PHE A 152 11.39 1.53 -17.65
CA PHE A 152 12.73 1.94 -17.30
C PHE A 152 13.64 0.72 -17.05
N SER A 153 13.20 -0.22 -16.21
CA SER A 153 13.94 -1.45 -15.95
C SER A 153 14.09 -2.32 -17.19
N TYR A 154 13.03 -2.49 -17.97
CA TYR A 154 13.05 -3.31 -19.18
C TYR A 154 14.00 -2.76 -20.24
N GLN A 155 14.03 -1.44 -20.45
CA GLN A 155 14.90 -0.77 -21.39
C GLN A 155 16.38 -0.98 -21.09
N TYR A 156 16.77 -0.88 -19.80
CA TYR A 156 18.18 -0.75 -19.41
C TYR A 156 18.79 -2.02 -18.82
N ILE A 157 17.99 -2.91 -18.23
CA ILE A 157 18.50 -4.07 -17.49
C ILE A 157 17.95 -5.42 -18.00
N ARG A 158 17.30 -5.43 -19.15
CA ARG A 158 16.84 -6.67 -19.78
C ARG A 158 18.01 -7.63 -20.01
N GLY A 159 17.86 -8.88 -19.54
CA GLY A 159 18.89 -9.93 -19.71
C GLY A 159 19.97 -9.98 -18.64
N VAL A 160 19.96 -9.07 -17.67
CA VAL A 160 20.83 -9.18 -16.48
C VAL A 160 20.28 -10.27 -15.57
N THR A 161 21.00 -11.40 -15.47
CA THR A 161 20.48 -12.61 -14.82
C THR A 161 20.84 -12.75 -13.36
N LYS A 162 21.87 -12.06 -12.85
CA LYS A 162 22.31 -12.18 -11.47
C LYS A 162 22.78 -10.84 -10.92
N VAL A 163 22.01 -10.31 -10.00
CA VAL A 163 22.42 -9.20 -9.13
C VAL A 163 22.06 -9.54 -7.70
N GLU A 164 23.02 -9.47 -6.80
CA GLU A 164 22.86 -9.84 -5.40
C GLU A 164 23.01 -8.63 -4.46
N GLY A 165 22.33 -8.70 -3.33
CA GLY A 165 22.46 -7.74 -2.26
C GLY A 165 21.99 -6.32 -2.62
N ASN A 166 22.71 -5.33 -2.13
CA ASN A 166 22.35 -3.92 -2.28
C ASN A 166 22.58 -3.36 -3.70
N ALA A 167 23.35 -4.08 -4.55
CA ALA A 167 23.59 -3.67 -5.93
C ALA A 167 22.30 -3.63 -6.78
N VAL A 168 21.28 -4.42 -6.41
CA VAL A 168 19.95 -4.39 -7.05
C VAL A 168 19.34 -2.98 -7.05
N ALA A 169 19.53 -2.22 -5.98
CA ALA A 169 18.95 -0.89 -5.85
C ALA A 169 19.61 0.15 -6.79
N ALA A 170 20.89 -0.03 -7.12
CA ALA A 170 21.64 0.90 -7.97
C ALA A 170 21.71 0.49 -9.44
N MET A 171 21.32 -0.73 -9.78
CA MET A 171 21.50 -1.36 -11.08
C MET A 171 20.90 -0.56 -12.24
N THR A 172 19.64 -0.14 -12.09
CA THR A 172 18.97 0.68 -13.11
C THR A 172 19.63 2.06 -13.23
N ALA A 173 20.04 2.65 -12.11
CA ALA A 173 20.72 3.94 -12.10
C ALA A 173 22.08 3.86 -12.81
N GLN A 174 22.82 2.80 -12.58
CA GLN A 174 24.12 2.56 -13.25
C GLN A 174 23.94 2.40 -14.76
N ALA A 175 23.01 1.56 -15.19
CA ALA A 175 22.76 1.30 -16.61
C ALA A 175 22.30 2.56 -17.38
N VAL A 176 21.52 3.42 -16.75
CA VAL A 176 21.10 4.71 -17.32
C VAL A 176 22.30 5.66 -17.42
N ALA A 177 23.12 5.73 -16.38
CA ALA A 177 24.28 6.62 -16.36
C ALA A 177 25.32 6.28 -17.42
N GLU A 178 25.52 5.00 -17.71
CA GLU A 178 26.41 4.53 -18.76
C GLU A 178 25.99 5.00 -20.16
N GLN A 179 24.68 5.19 -20.40
CA GLN A 179 24.16 5.60 -21.71
C GLN A 179 23.92 7.11 -21.82
N HIS A 180 23.54 7.78 -20.73
CA HIS A 180 23.06 9.18 -20.75
C HIS A 180 23.85 10.13 -19.87
N GLY A 181 24.83 9.62 -19.11
CA GLY A 181 25.72 10.42 -18.29
C GLY A 181 25.41 10.37 -16.79
N GLN A 182 26.43 10.73 -16.01
CA GLN A 182 26.49 10.52 -14.56
C GLN A 182 25.38 11.25 -13.75
N ILE A 183 24.85 12.34 -14.29
CA ILE A 183 23.75 13.07 -13.61
C ILE A 183 22.50 12.18 -13.45
N PHE A 184 22.23 11.28 -14.41
CA PHE A 184 21.10 10.38 -14.37
C PHE A 184 21.25 9.26 -13.34
N TRP A 185 22.48 8.91 -12.97
CA TRP A 185 22.72 8.04 -11.81
C TRP A 185 22.14 8.65 -10.54
N PHE A 186 22.52 9.89 -10.26
CA PHE A 186 22.01 10.60 -9.08
C PHE A 186 20.50 10.80 -9.12
N LEU A 187 19.95 11.25 -10.25
CA LEU A 187 18.51 11.49 -10.39
C LEU A 187 17.68 10.20 -10.25
N THR A 188 18.16 9.08 -10.77
CA THR A 188 17.48 7.78 -10.65
C THR A 188 17.50 7.29 -9.21
N LEU A 189 18.63 7.39 -8.50
CA LEU A 189 18.72 7.04 -7.09
C LEU A 189 17.88 7.97 -6.23
N LEU A 190 17.88 9.28 -6.51
CA LEU A 190 17.02 10.24 -5.83
C LEU A 190 15.53 9.91 -6.04
N CYS A 191 15.15 9.54 -7.27
CA CYS A 191 13.79 9.09 -7.58
C CYS A 191 13.42 7.85 -6.75
N GLY A 192 14.28 6.83 -6.72
CA GLY A 192 14.12 5.64 -5.89
C GLY A 192 13.98 5.96 -4.39
N PHE A 193 14.84 6.85 -3.88
CA PHE A 193 14.76 7.33 -2.51
C PHE A 193 13.43 8.05 -2.23
N LEU A 194 12.98 8.93 -3.12
CA LEU A 194 11.71 9.64 -3.00
C LEU A 194 10.50 8.69 -3.08
N ILE A 195 10.61 7.55 -3.78
CA ILE A 195 9.58 6.52 -3.77
C ILE A 195 9.55 5.82 -2.40
N MET A 196 10.69 5.43 -1.86
CA MET A 196 10.76 4.57 -0.66
C MET A 196 10.59 5.36 0.63
N ALA A 197 11.34 6.42 0.87
CA ALA A 197 11.41 7.08 2.16
C ALA A 197 10.08 7.72 2.61
N PRO A 198 9.38 8.55 1.78
CA PRO A 198 8.07 9.07 2.18
C PRO A 198 7.00 7.98 2.29
N THR A 199 7.09 6.92 1.46
CA THR A 199 6.18 5.78 1.55
C THR A 199 6.35 5.07 2.89
N GLN A 200 7.59 4.88 3.35
CA GLN A 200 7.87 4.28 4.66
C GLN A 200 7.26 5.11 5.80
N VAL A 201 7.35 6.43 5.75
CA VAL A 201 6.72 7.33 6.74
C VAL A 201 5.20 7.12 6.76
N SER A 202 4.56 7.06 5.59
CA SER A 202 3.12 6.81 5.47
C SER A 202 2.72 5.42 5.97
N GLN A 203 3.51 4.41 5.67
CA GLN A 203 3.25 3.03 6.13
C GLN A 203 3.34 2.93 7.66
N LEU A 204 4.37 3.51 8.27
CA LEU A 204 4.52 3.54 9.72
C LEU A 204 3.34 4.26 10.39
N ASP A 205 2.94 5.43 9.90
CA ASP A 205 1.78 6.15 10.41
C ASP A 205 0.50 5.28 10.32
N THR A 206 0.30 4.64 9.17
CA THR A 206 -0.84 3.74 8.93
C THR A 206 -0.89 2.58 9.91
N ILE A 207 0.22 1.90 10.12
CA ILE A 207 0.33 0.75 11.04
C ILE A 207 0.08 1.20 12.48
N CYS A 208 0.72 2.28 12.90
CA CYS A 208 0.56 2.82 14.26
C CYS A 208 -0.90 3.21 14.54
N ARG A 209 -1.59 3.83 13.58
CA ARG A 209 -3.03 4.17 13.73
C ARG A 209 -3.90 2.94 13.88
N ARG A 210 -3.68 1.91 13.07
CA ARG A 210 -4.46 0.66 13.15
C ARG A 210 -4.29 -0.03 14.50
N TRP A 211 -3.05 -0.21 14.93
CA TRP A 211 -2.78 -0.81 16.22
C TRP A 211 -3.35 0.02 17.36
N THR A 212 -3.27 1.35 17.27
CA THR A 212 -3.88 2.25 18.23
C THR A 212 -5.39 2.04 18.30
N ASP A 213 -6.09 2.02 17.15
CA ASP A 213 -7.54 1.80 17.10
C ASP A 213 -7.92 0.40 17.65
N VAL A 214 -7.20 -0.66 17.26
CA VAL A 214 -7.45 -2.04 17.71
C VAL A 214 -7.20 -2.19 19.22
N LEU A 215 -6.06 -1.72 19.71
CA LEU A 215 -5.71 -1.86 21.12
C LEU A 215 -6.61 -1.01 22.02
N TRP A 216 -6.91 0.22 21.61
CA TRP A 216 -7.77 1.10 22.39
C TRP A 216 -9.22 0.59 22.44
N THR A 217 -9.74 -0.01 21.38
CA THR A 217 -11.11 -0.55 21.34
C THR A 217 -11.21 -1.96 21.92
N GLY A 218 -10.20 -2.81 21.70
CA GLY A 218 -10.21 -4.24 22.05
C GLY A 218 -9.71 -4.53 23.46
N TRP A 219 -8.73 -3.77 23.97
CA TRP A 219 -8.11 -4.07 25.27
C TRP A 219 -8.74 -3.27 26.39
N GLY A 220 -9.42 -3.96 27.34
CA GLY A 220 -10.19 -3.34 28.41
C GLY A 220 -9.44 -2.30 29.26
N ARG A 221 -8.14 -2.53 29.53
CA ARG A 221 -7.30 -1.58 30.28
C ARG A 221 -7.05 -0.27 29.51
N LEU A 222 -6.90 -0.35 28.20
CA LEU A 222 -6.66 0.83 27.37
C LEU A 222 -7.93 1.57 27.00
N ARG A 223 -9.09 0.90 27.06
CA ARG A 223 -10.39 1.50 26.78
C ARG A 223 -10.73 2.67 27.72
N GLY A 224 -10.20 2.66 28.94
CA GLY A 224 -10.35 3.74 29.91
C GLY A 224 -9.52 5.00 29.63
N LEU A 225 -8.58 4.95 28.67
CA LEU A 225 -7.76 6.10 28.33
C LEU A 225 -8.60 7.18 27.65
N GLY A 226 -8.45 8.42 28.11
CA GLY A 226 -9.06 9.57 27.48
C GLY A 226 -8.46 9.84 26.09
N GLY A 227 -9.20 10.46 25.19
CA GLY A 227 -8.78 10.74 23.81
C GLY A 227 -7.40 11.40 23.67
N ASN A 228 -6.98 12.21 24.67
CA ASN A 228 -5.64 12.81 24.69
C ASN A 228 -4.52 11.81 25.04
N GLN A 229 -4.84 10.74 25.73
CA GLN A 229 -3.87 9.71 26.15
C GLN A 229 -3.66 8.66 25.07
N VAL A 230 -4.60 8.51 24.13
CA VAL A 230 -4.49 7.57 22.99
C VAL A 230 -3.26 7.82 22.15
N LYS A 231 -2.77 9.07 22.08
CA LYS A 231 -1.53 9.40 21.40
C LYS A 231 -0.32 8.65 21.95
N TYR A 232 -0.28 8.31 23.23
CA TYR A 232 0.83 7.54 23.81
C TYR A 232 0.88 6.11 23.26
N VAL A 233 -0.29 5.48 23.05
CA VAL A 233 -0.36 4.16 22.40
C VAL A 233 0.23 4.24 20.99
N TYR A 234 -0.12 5.28 20.22
CA TYR A 234 0.44 5.51 18.90
C TYR A 234 1.97 5.61 18.91
N TYR A 235 2.55 6.42 19.82
CA TYR A 235 4.01 6.59 19.89
C TYR A 235 4.73 5.35 20.40
N ILE A 236 4.15 4.60 21.34
CA ILE A 236 4.70 3.31 21.77
C ILE A 236 4.76 2.35 20.56
N MET A 237 3.70 2.26 19.78
CA MET A 237 3.69 1.43 18.58
C MET A 237 4.74 1.88 17.56
N LEU A 238 4.92 3.19 17.38
CA LEU A 238 5.95 3.73 16.49
C LEU A 238 7.36 3.29 16.90
N VAL A 239 7.69 3.40 18.20
CA VAL A 239 8.99 2.97 18.74
C VAL A 239 9.18 1.46 18.58
N LEU A 240 8.15 0.66 18.88
CA LEU A 240 8.22 -0.80 18.73
C LEU A 240 8.46 -1.22 17.26
N TYR A 241 7.79 -0.58 16.31
CA TYR A 241 8.02 -0.85 14.87
C TYR A 241 9.39 -0.39 14.40
N ALA A 242 9.89 0.75 14.89
CA ALA A 242 11.24 1.20 14.57
C ALA A 242 12.30 0.22 15.11
N ALA A 243 12.14 -0.21 16.36
CA ALA A 243 13.03 -1.21 16.97
C ALA A 243 12.99 -2.56 16.22
N TRP A 244 11.77 -3.03 15.87
CA TRP A 244 11.61 -4.25 15.08
C TRP A 244 12.27 -4.13 13.71
N GLY A 245 12.12 -2.98 13.02
CA GLY A 245 12.76 -2.72 11.73
C GLY A 245 14.29 -2.84 11.81
N LEU A 246 14.91 -2.31 12.86
CA LEU A 246 16.35 -2.44 13.07
C LEU A 246 16.77 -3.89 13.32
N VAL A 247 15.97 -4.65 14.08
CA VAL A 247 16.22 -6.09 14.32
C VAL A 247 16.09 -6.87 13.01
N ALA A 248 15.02 -6.62 12.23
CA ALA A 248 14.79 -7.30 10.96
C ALA A 248 15.93 -7.07 9.96
N LEU A 249 16.46 -5.84 9.88
CA LEU A 249 17.60 -5.52 9.01
C LEU A 249 18.89 -6.25 9.43
N LYS A 250 19.09 -6.48 10.74
CA LYS A 250 20.24 -7.28 11.22
C LYS A 250 20.10 -8.76 10.96
N LEU A 251 18.87 -9.29 11.10
CA LEU A 251 18.59 -10.72 10.89
C LEU A 251 18.57 -11.12 9.41
N THR A 252 18.13 -10.22 8.54
CA THR A 252 18.00 -10.50 7.11
C THR A 252 18.61 -9.36 6.30
N PRO A 253 19.91 -9.43 6.03
CA PRO A 253 20.63 -8.35 5.33
C PRO A 253 20.26 -8.21 3.85
N ASN A 254 19.58 -9.19 3.25
CA ASN A 254 19.14 -9.14 1.86
C ASN A 254 17.74 -8.49 1.74
N PRO A 255 17.63 -7.24 1.26
CA PRO A 255 16.36 -6.53 1.15
C PRO A 255 15.36 -7.19 0.18
N LEU A 256 15.84 -7.91 -0.83
CA LEU A 256 14.99 -8.60 -1.79
C LEU A 256 14.24 -9.76 -1.13
N VAL A 257 14.91 -10.53 -0.26
CA VAL A 257 14.27 -11.62 0.49
C VAL A 257 13.20 -11.09 1.42
N LEU A 258 13.46 -9.97 2.12
CA LEU A 258 12.45 -9.30 2.96
C LEU A 258 11.26 -8.83 2.14
N ALA A 259 11.49 -8.22 0.98
CA ALA A 259 10.44 -7.73 0.10
C ALA A 259 9.55 -8.87 -0.43
N ILE A 260 10.15 -9.97 -0.89
CA ILE A 260 9.41 -11.13 -1.40
C ILE A 260 8.61 -11.80 -0.27
N SER A 261 9.23 -12.05 0.88
CA SER A 261 8.58 -12.71 2.02
C SER A 261 7.41 -11.88 2.55
N SER A 262 7.61 -10.56 2.70
CA SER A 262 6.54 -9.65 3.12
C SER A 262 5.41 -9.61 2.10
N GLY A 263 5.71 -9.64 0.80
CA GLY A 263 4.71 -9.66 -0.26
C GLY A 263 3.80 -10.89 -0.21
N VAL A 264 4.35 -12.07 0.01
CA VAL A 264 3.55 -13.31 0.17
C VAL A 264 2.62 -13.21 1.37
N LEU A 265 3.12 -12.72 2.52
CA LEU A 265 2.29 -12.52 3.72
C LEU A 265 1.21 -11.44 3.51
N MET A 266 1.54 -10.38 2.78
CA MET A 266 0.57 -9.33 2.43
C MET A 266 -0.61 -9.85 1.62
N ASN A 267 -0.40 -10.80 0.70
CA ASN A 267 -1.47 -11.38 -0.08
C ASN A 267 -2.48 -12.14 0.80
N PHE A 268 -2.02 -12.91 1.78
CA PHE A 268 -2.92 -13.53 2.75
C PHE A 268 -3.75 -12.49 3.50
N ALA A 269 -3.10 -11.42 3.95
CA ALA A 269 -3.79 -10.34 4.64
C ALA A 269 -4.80 -9.62 3.74
N LEU A 270 -4.49 -9.43 2.44
CA LEU A 270 -5.42 -8.87 1.44
C LEU A 270 -6.63 -9.77 1.23
N GLY A 271 -6.41 -11.07 1.01
CA GLY A 271 -7.47 -12.04 0.82
C GLY A 271 -8.39 -12.14 2.03
N PHE A 272 -7.81 -12.23 3.23
CA PHE A 272 -8.57 -12.20 4.48
C PHE A 272 -9.36 -10.89 4.63
N SER A 273 -8.73 -9.75 4.37
CA SER A 273 -9.37 -8.43 4.47
C SER A 273 -10.56 -8.29 3.52
N ALA A 274 -10.48 -8.86 2.30
CA ALA A 274 -11.58 -8.85 1.35
C ALA A 274 -12.80 -9.64 1.89
N LEU A 275 -12.58 -10.85 2.43
CA LEU A 275 -13.64 -11.65 3.05
C LEU A 275 -14.21 -10.99 4.30
N HIS A 276 -13.34 -10.44 5.14
CA HIS A 276 -13.75 -9.73 6.35
C HIS A 276 -14.58 -8.48 6.02
N THR A 277 -14.17 -7.72 5.02
CA THR A 277 -14.94 -6.56 4.52
C THR A 277 -16.31 -6.98 4.01
N LEU A 278 -16.40 -8.09 3.28
CA LEU A 278 -17.66 -8.64 2.81
C LEU A 278 -18.55 -9.02 4.00
N TYR A 279 -18.01 -9.76 4.97
CA TYR A 279 -18.74 -10.17 6.18
C TYR A 279 -19.27 -8.97 6.95
N VAL A 280 -18.42 -8.00 7.28
CA VAL A 280 -18.79 -6.78 8.02
C VAL A 280 -19.86 -5.99 7.27
N SER A 281 -19.71 -5.84 5.95
CA SER A 281 -20.68 -5.12 5.12
C SER A 281 -22.06 -5.80 5.11
N LEU A 282 -22.13 -7.12 5.18
CA LEU A 282 -23.40 -7.86 5.22
C LEU A 282 -23.99 -7.96 6.61
N ALA A 283 -23.14 -8.08 7.64
CA ALA A 283 -23.59 -8.25 9.03
C ALA A 283 -24.00 -6.93 9.70
N LEU A 284 -23.21 -5.86 9.50
CA LEU A 284 -23.38 -4.61 10.24
C LEU A 284 -24.15 -3.54 9.46
N LEU A 285 -24.11 -3.54 8.12
CA LEU A 285 -24.82 -2.52 7.37
C LEU A 285 -26.29 -2.88 7.16
N PRO A 286 -27.20 -1.90 7.36
CA PRO A 286 -28.61 -2.02 6.98
C PRO A 286 -28.75 -2.35 5.48
N LYS A 287 -29.83 -3.07 5.12
CA LYS A 287 -30.06 -3.53 3.74
C LYS A 287 -29.84 -2.47 2.66
N PRO A 288 -30.34 -1.21 2.79
CA PRO A 288 -30.16 -0.17 1.76
C PRO A 288 -28.71 0.28 1.55
N LEU A 289 -27.81 0.06 2.54
CA LEU A 289 -26.42 0.48 2.49
C LEU A 289 -25.45 -0.65 2.08
N ARG A 290 -25.96 -1.87 1.90
CA ARG A 290 -25.13 -3.03 1.55
C ARG A 290 -24.60 -2.94 0.12
N PRO A 291 -23.38 -3.43 -0.12
CA PRO A 291 -22.81 -3.43 -1.47
C PRO A 291 -23.65 -4.29 -2.42
N PRO A 292 -23.80 -3.90 -3.69
CA PRO A 292 -24.50 -4.67 -4.71
C PRO A 292 -23.77 -6.00 -4.99
N TRP A 293 -24.46 -6.92 -5.66
CA TRP A 293 -23.97 -8.28 -5.88
C TRP A 293 -22.61 -8.34 -6.59
N PHE A 294 -22.38 -7.50 -7.58
CA PHE A 294 -21.12 -7.49 -8.34
C PHE A 294 -19.91 -7.06 -7.48
N MET A 295 -20.09 -6.14 -6.53
CA MET A 295 -19.04 -5.79 -5.57
C MET A 295 -18.75 -6.96 -4.60
N ARG A 296 -19.79 -7.69 -4.19
CA ARG A 296 -19.62 -8.89 -3.35
C ARG A 296 -18.86 -9.98 -4.11
N ALA A 297 -19.24 -10.23 -5.37
CA ALA A 297 -18.52 -11.16 -6.25
C ALA A 297 -17.05 -10.72 -6.46
N GLY A 298 -16.81 -9.42 -6.66
CA GLY A 298 -15.47 -8.84 -6.75
C GLY A 298 -14.63 -9.07 -5.50
N LEU A 299 -15.19 -8.92 -4.29
CA LEU A 299 -14.49 -9.20 -3.04
C LEU A 299 -14.12 -10.68 -2.90
N VAL A 300 -15.03 -11.59 -3.30
CA VAL A 300 -14.74 -13.03 -3.32
C VAL A 300 -13.64 -13.35 -4.32
N ALA A 301 -13.73 -12.81 -5.53
CA ALA A 301 -12.71 -13.02 -6.57
C ALA A 301 -11.33 -12.50 -6.12
N CYS A 302 -11.27 -11.31 -5.51
CA CYS A 302 -10.04 -10.78 -4.90
C CYS A 302 -9.48 -11.72 -3.83
N ALA A 303 -10.32 -12.20 -2.92
CA ALA A 303 -9.90 -13.12 -1.87
C ALA A 303 -9.33 -14.42 -2.46
N THR A 304 -10.04 -15.02 -3.41
CA THR A 304 -9.59 -16.24 -4.10
C THR A 304 -8.26 -16.03 -4.80
N PHE A 305 -8.09 -14.92 -5.51
CA PHE A 305 -6.85 -14.61 -6.19
C PHE A 305 -5.67 -14.45 -5.22
N TYR A 306 -5.80 -13.60 -4.21
CA TYR A 306 -4.70 -13.31 -3.30
C TYR A 306 -4.34 -14.49 -2.38
N ILE A 307 -5.31 -15.22 -1.89
CA ILE A 307 -5.05 -16.44 -1.10
C ILE A 307 -4.46 -17.52 -2.01
N GLY A 308 -5.03 -17.71 -3.20
CA GLY A 308 -4.56 -18.72 -4.16
C GLY A 308 -3.10 -18.52 -4.55
N ILE A 309 -2.71 -17.31 -4.97
CA ILE A 309 -1.32 -17.02 -5.35
C ILE A 309 -0.35 -17.20 -4.17
N SER A 310 -0.78 -16.87 -2.93
CA SER A 310 0.03 -17.08 -1.73
C SER A 310 0.21 -18.55 -1.41
N VAL A 311 -0.84 -19.35 -1.53
CA VAL A 311 -0.75 -20.81 -1.31
C VAL A 311 0.20 -21.45 -2.32
N ILE A 312 0.11 -21.08 -3.60
CA ILE A 312 1.02 -21.58 -4.64
C ILE A 312 2.47 -21.16 -4.33
N ALA A 313 2.70 -19.91 -3.97
CA ALA A 313 4.02 -19.40 -3.63
C ALA A 313 4.62 -20.12 -2.39
N LEU A 314 3.82 -20.33 -1.35
CA LEU A 314 4.25 -21.07 -0.17
C LEU A 314 4.55 -22.54 -0.48
N ASN A 315 3.71 -23.19 -1.28
CA ASN A 315 3.94 -24.58 -1.65
C ASN A 315 5.25 -24.75 -2.42
N GLN A 316 5.59 -23.82 -3.33
CA GLN A 316 6.88 -23.83 -4.04
C GLN A 316 8.07 -23.61 -3.09
N GLN A 317 7.93 -22.78 -2.05
CA GLN A 317 9.02 -22.49 -1.11
C GLN A 317 9.10 -23.47 0.06
N TRP A 318 8.04 -24.25 0.30
CA TRP A 318 7.93 -25.15 1.44
C TRP A 318 9.10 -26.13 1.61
N PRO A 319 9.60 -26.80 0.54
CA PRO A 319 10.76 -27.69 0.66
C PRO A 319 12.01 -26.98 1.19
N LYS A 320 12.23 -25.70 0.81
CA LYS A 320 13.38 -24.91 1.28
C LYS A 320 13.24 -24.52 2.76
N VAL A 321 12.01 -24.19 3.20
CA VAL A 321 11.71 -23.89 4.60
C VAL A 321 11.94 -25.14 5.46
N VAL A 322 11.47 -26.30 5.01
CA VAL A 322 11.66 -27.58 5.73
C VAL A 322 13.14 -27.96 5.79
N ALA A 323 13.89 -27.77 4.70
CA ALA A 323 15.32 -28.02 4.68
C ALA A 323 16.06 -27.12 5.69
N TRP A 324 15.71 -25.85 5.75
CA TRP A 324 16.30 -24.89 6.71
C TRP A 324 15.95 -25.22 8.17
N LEU A 325 14.76 -25.73 8.46
CA LEU A 325 14.36 -26.12 9.81
C LEU A 325 15.03 -27.44 10.29
N ARG A 326 15.54 -28.25 9.34
CA ARG A 326 16.17 -29.55 9.62
C ARG A 326 17.70 -29.47 9.70
N GLY A 327 18.31 -28.39 9.20
CA GLY A 327 19.75 -28.16 9.21
C GLY A 327 20.21 -27.21 10.25
#